data_b22a0bf1f3f6bc3332822e0ffc08ddc6
#
_entry.id   b22a0bf1f3f6bc3332822e0ffc08ddc6
#
_cell.length_a   1.000
_cell.length_b   1.000
_cell.length_c   1.000
_cell.angle_alpha   90.00
_cell.angle_beta   90.00
_cell.angle_gamma   90.00
#
_symmetry.space_group_name_H-M   'P 1'
#
loop_
_entity.id
_entity.type
_entity.pdbx_description
1 polymer ?
#
loop_
_entity_poly.entity_id
_entity_poly.type
_entity_poly.pdbx_seq_one_letter_code
_entity_poly.pdbx_strand_id
1 'polypeptide(L)'
;MNIRSIELKNFRNYENLEISFDEGTNILFGDNAQGKTNILEAAYMSGTTKSHKGSRDREMIRFGEEEAHLKTVVARGGREYQIDMHLKKNRAKGIAIDKIPIKKASELFGILNIVFFSPEDLNIIKNGPAERRRFLDSELCQLDRIYLADLTNYNKILAQRNKLLKDMIYRPSLSDTLPVWDMQLIETGKKIIRRRKQFVDELREIVSDIHYRISGGKEDLFLKYEPNIDDIFFEDELSRAKEKDKKLCQTSVGPHRDDLLFSIGDVDIRKYGSQGQQRTSALSLKLSEIELVRKSISDTPVLLLDDVLSELDSSRQNYLLNNISDTQTIITCTGLDEFVRNRFTVNRVFEVIAGHVYERSI
;
A
#
# COMPACT_ATOMS: atom_id res chain seq x y z
N MET A 1 -9.66 -15.14 1.45
CA MET A 1 -10.64 -14.01 1.50
C MET A 1 -10.93 -13.52 0.10
N ASN A 2 -12.13 -12.98 -0.14
CA ASN A 2 -12.47 -12.41 -1.45
C ASN A 2 -13.47 -11.24 -1.32
N ILE A 3 -13.45 -10.35 -2.31
CA ILE A 3 -14.45 -9.30 -2.50
C ILE A 3 -15.61 -9.92 -3.29
N ARG A 4 -16.83 -9.87 -2.74
CA ARG A 4 -18.06 -10.34 -3.39
C ARG A 4 -18.66 -9.28 -4.30
N SER A 5 -18.75 -8.04 -3.78
CA SER A 5 -19.32 -6.92 -4.55
C SER A 5 -18.76 -5.58 -4.10
N ILE A 6 -18.85 -4.62 -5.01
CA ILE A 6 -18.58 -3.20 -4.77
C ILE A 6 -19.75 -2.39 -5.29
N GLU A 7 -20.27 -1.50 -4.45
CA GLU A 7 -21.25 -0.49 -4.82
C GLU A 7 -20.63 0.88 -4.63
N LEU A 8 -20.73 1.73 -5.64
CA LEU A 8 -20.22 3.10 -5.64
C LEU A 8 -21.35 4.08 -5.92
N LYS A 9 -21.35 5.20 -5.21
CA LYS A 9 -22.21 6.34 -5.51
C LYS A 9 -21.39 7.62 -5.45
N ASN A 10 -21.43 8.41 -6.53
CA ASN A 10 -20.69 9.66 -6.70
C ASN A 10 -19.17 9.51 -6.42
N PHE A 11 -18.59 8.39 -6.84
CA PHE A 11 -17.18 8.08 -6.61
C PHE A 11 -16.38 8.23 -7.92
N ARG A 12 -15.38 9.13 -7.95
CA ARG A 12 -14.57 9.40 -9.14
C ARG A 12 -15.45 9.76 -10.36
N ASN A 13 -15.44 8.93 -11.40
CA ASN A 13 -16.27 9.08 -12.60
C ASN A 13 -17.63 8.34 -12.52
N TYR A 14 -17.83 7.54 -11.46
CA TYR A 14 -19.06 6.77 -11.29
C TYR A 14 -20.13 7.60 -10.57
N GLU A 15 -21.29 7.74 -11.20
CA GLU A 15 -22.49 8.23 -10.54
C GLU A 15 -23.09 7.14 -9.67
N ASN A 16 -23.33 5.99 -10.26
CA ASN A 16 -23.75 4.78 -9.59
C ASN A 16 -23.04 3.58 -10.26
N LEU A 17 -22.54 2.66 -9.47
CA LEU A 17 -22.00 1.38 -9.93
C LEU A 17 -22.37 0.32 -8.93
N GLU A 18 -22.78 -0.84 -9.43
CA GLU A 18 -22.86 -2.09 -8.68
C GLU A 18 -22.17 -3.17 -9.50
N ILE A 19 -21.18 -3.85 -8.92
CA ILE A 19 -20.43 -4.91 -9.57
C ILE A 19 -20.18 -6.05 -8.59
N SER A 20 -20.39 -7.29 -9.04
CA SER A 20 -20.10 -8.49 -8.27
C SER A 20 -18.95 -9.27 -8.92
N PHE A 21 -18.05 -9.82 -8.10
CA PHE A 21 -16.86 -10.52 -8.54
C PHE A 21 -16.97 -12.03 -8.24
N ASP A 22 -16.29 -12.82 -9.07
CA ASP A 22 -16.01 -14.23 -8.78
C ASP A 22 -14.82 -14.36 -7.82
N GLU A 23 -14.70 -15.51 -7.18
CA GLU A 23 -13.58 -15.80 -6.25
C GLU A 23 -12.24 -15.99 -6.95
N GLY A 24 -12.23 -16.23 -8.25
CA GLY A 24 -11.05 -16.37 -9.09
C GLY A 24 -10.66 -15.08 -9.81
N THR A 25 -10.40 -15.18 -11.11
CA THR A 25 -9.92 -14.08 -11.95
C THR A 25 -11.05 -13.29 -12.58
N ASN A 26 -11.07 -12.00 -12.31
CA ASN A 26 -12.00 -11.01 -12.86
C ASN A 26 -11.24 -10.00 -13.70
N ILE A 27 -11.68 -9.76 -14.93
CA ILE A 27 -11.04 -8.82 -15.85
C ILE A 27 -11.94 -7.62 -16.10
N LEU A 28 -11.39 -6.43 -15.91
CA LEU A 28 -11.98 -5.15 -16.27
C LEU A 28 -11.24 -4.61 -17.50
N PHE A 29 -11.85 -4.61 -18.66
CA PHE A 29 -11.21 -4.12 -19.89
C PHE A 29 -11.94 -2.92 -20.48
N GLY A 30 -11.27 -2.17 -21.34
CA GLY A 30 -11.77 -0.98 -22.01
C GLY A 30 -10.68 0.06 -22.22
N ASP A 31 -10.99 1.11 -22.94
CA ASP A 31 -10.02 2.19 -23.24
C ASP A 31 -9.50 2.87 -21.97
N ASN A 32 -8.43 3.64 -22.13
CA ASN A 32 -7.89 4.44 -21.03
C ASN A 32 -8.90 5.50 -20.57
N ALA A 33 -8.81 5.87 -19.29
CA ALA A 33 -9.68 6.85 -18.65
C ALA A 33 -11.18 6.48 -18.55
N GLN A 34 -11.58 5.23 -18.84
CA GLN A 34 -12.99 4.78 -18.71
C GLN A 34 -13.42 4.55 -17.25
N GLY A 35 -12.47 4.40 -16.32
CA GLY A 35 -12.77 4.23 -14.90
C GLY A 35 -12.29 2.91 -14.29
N LYS A 36 -11.64 2.02 -15.04
CA LYS A 36 -11.15 0.72 -14.57
C LYS A 36 -10.34 0.83 -13.27
N THR A 37 -9.29 1.65 -13.26
CA THR A 37 -8.46 1.92 -12.08
C THR A 37 -9.27 2.47 -10.89
N ASN A 38 -10.37 3.19 -11.13
CA ASN A 38 -11.18 3.75 -10.06
C ASN A 38 -11.96 2.66 -9.29
N ILE A 39 -12.30 1.54 -9.94
CA ILE A 39 -12.87 0.35 -9.28
C ILE A 39 -11.80 -0.30 -8.39
N LEU A 40 -10.58 -0.47 -8.90
CA LEU A 40 -9.47 -1.00 -8.09
C LEU A 40 -9.13 -0.06 -6.93
N GLU A 41 -9.19 1.27 -7.13
CA GLU A 41 -8.99 2.24 -6.06
C GLU A 41 -10.05 2.08 -4.96
N ALA A 42 -11.31 1.87 -5.32
CA ALA A 42 -12.38 1.61 -4.37
C ALA A 42 -12.15 0.31 -3.59
N ALA A 43 -11.77 -0.77 -4.28
CA ALA A 43 -11.40 -2.04 -3.65
C ALA A 43 -10.25 -1.83 -2.64
N TYR A 44 -9.17 -1.17 -3.06
CA TYR A 44 -8.00 -0.89 -2.22
C TYR A 44 -8.36 -0.05 -0.98
N MET A 45 -9.21 0.96 -1.15
CA MET A 45 -9.69 1.77 -0.03
C MET A 45 -10.45 0.95 1.00
N SER A 46 -11.21 -0.05 0.57
CA SER A 46 -11.99 -0.91 1.46
C SER A 46 -11.09 -1.73 2.41
N GLY A 47 -9.86 -2.06 2.00
CA GLY A 47 -8.89 -2.75 2.86
C GLY A 47 -7.98 -1.81 3.67
N THR A 48 -7.67 -0.61 3.12
CA THR A 48 -6.59 0.25 3.65
C THR A 48 -7.05 1.61 4.15
N THR A 49 -8.30 1.99 3.91
CA THR A 49 -8.88 3.31 4.20
C THR A 49 -8.29 4.46 3.38
N LYS A 50 -7.36 4.21 2.48
CA LYS A 50 -6.65 5.25 1.71
C LYS A 50 -6.63 4.91 0.22
N SER A 51 -6.50 5.92 -0.62
CA SER A 51 -6.19 5.75 -2.04
C SER A 51 -4.76 5.24 -2.22
N HIS A 52 -4.53 4.26 -3.12
CA HIS A 52 -3.19 3.82 -3.50
C HIS A 52 -2.37 4.96 -4.15
N LYS A 53 -3.04 5.89 -4.85
CA LYS A 53 -2.42 7.09 -5.44
C LYS A 53 -2.08 8.17 -4.43
N GLY A 54 -2.45 8.01 -3.15
CA GLY A 54 -2.29 9.05 -2.12
C GLY A 54 -3.23 10.24 -2.28
N SER A 55 -4.30 10.10 -3.07
CA SER A 55 -5.34 11.12 -3.24
C SER A 55 -6.03 11.41 -1.92
N ARG A 56 -6.43 12.68 -1.72
CA ARG A 56 -7.24 13.07 -0.55
C ARG A 56 -8.68 12.58 -0.72
N ASP A 57 -9.38 12.32 0.38
CA ASP A 57 -10.76 11.83 0.35
C ASP A 57 -11.69 12.69 -0.54
N ARG A 58 -11.53 14.02 -0.52
CA ARG A 58 -12.31 14.95 -1.35
C ARG A 58 -12.08 14.79 -2.86
N GLU A 59 -10.91 14.30 -3.26
CA GLU A 59 -10.55 14.11 -4.68
C GLU A 59 -11.15 12.83 -5.26
N MET A 60 -11.67 11.95 -4.41
CA MET A 60 -12.38 10.73 -4.80
C MET A 60 -13.89 10.95 -4.97
N ILE A 61 -14.40 12.09 -4.49
CA ILE A 61 -15.79 12.50 -4.71
C ILE A 61 -15.95 12.96 -6.16
N ARG A 62 -17.01 12.51 -6.82
CA ARG A 62 -17.33 12.87 -8.21
C ARG A 62 -17.37 14.39 -8.37
N PHE A 63 -16.86 14.86 -9.49
CA PHE A 63 -16.86 16.30 -9.77
C PHE A 63 -18.28 16.87 -9.76
N GLY A 64 -18.48 17.96 -9.03
CA GLY A 64 -19.80 18.58 -8.83
C GLY A 64 -20.54 18.09 -7.58
N GLU A 65 -20.16 16.96 -6.99
CA GLU A 65 -20.82 16.38 -5.83
C GLU A 65 -20.15 16.78 -4.49
N GLU A 66 -20.90 16.70 -3.39
CA GLU A 66 -20.42 17.05 -2.04
C GLU A 66 -20.01 15.81 -1.22
N GLU A 67 -20.50 14.62 -1.61
CA GLU A 67 -20.25 13.38 -0.91
C GLU A 67 -20.23 12.18 -1.86
N ALA A 68 -19.54 11.13 -1.44
CA ALA A 68 -19.51 9.85 -2.13
C ALA A 68 -19.69 8.68 -1.14
N HIS A 69 -20.25 7.59 -1.62
CA HIS A 69 -20.42 6.36 -0.85
C HIS A 69 -19.72 5.20 -1.56
N LEU A 70 -19.06 4.40 -0.77
CA LEU A 70 -18.44 3.16 -1.17
C LEU A 70 -18.94 2.07 -0.22
N LYS A 71 -19.49 0.98 -0.77
CA LYS A 71 -19.87 -0.21 -0.03
C LYS A 71 -19.19 -1.41 -0.65
N THR A 72 -18.53 -2.23 0.16
CA THR A 72 -17.85 -3.45 -0.28
C THR A 72 -18.30 -4.61 0.60
N VAL A 73 -18.68 -5.71 -0.03
CA VAL A 73 -18.95 -6.98 0.68
C VAL A 73 -17.75 -7.89 0.51
N VAL A 74 -17.22 -8.36 1.62
CA VAL A 74 -16.01 -9.20 1.71
C VAL A 74 -16.36 -10.51 2.38
N ALA A 75 -16.02 -11.64 1.76
CA ALA A 75 -16.10 -12.96 2.39
C ALA A 75 -14.74 -13.36 2.95
N ARG A 76 -14.72 -13.79 4.21
CA ARG A 76 -13.52 -14.26 4.91
C ARG A 76 -13.86 -15.26 5.99
N GLY A 77 -13.19 -16.42 6.00
CA GLY A 77 -13.37 -17.43 7.05
C GLY A 77 -14.81 -17.92 7.20
N GLY A 78 -15.54 -18.04 6.10
CA GLY A 78 -16.96 -18.47 6.10
C GLY A 78 -17.97 -17.39 6.55
N ARG A 79 -17.51 -16.16 6.78
CA ARG A 79 -18.35 -15.01 7.16
C ARG A 79 -18.25 -13.91 6.09
N GLU A 80 -19.37 -13.20 5.89
CA GLU A 80 -19.39 -11.97 5.10
C GLU A 80 -19.31 -10.75 6.01
N TYR A 81 -18.58 -9.73 5.55
CA TYR A 81 -18.43 -8.41 6.18
C TYR A 81 -18.86 -7.35 5.18
N GLN A 82 -19.72 -6.45 5.60
CA GLN A 82 -20.05 -5.25 4.83
C GLN A 82 -19.21 -4.08 5.33
N ILE A 83 -18.43 -3.48 4.43
CA ILE A 83 -17.63 -2.29 4.71
C ILE A 83 -18.29 -1.11 4.00
N ASP A 84 -18.72 -0.12 4.75
CA ASP A 84 -19.31 1.11 4.22
C ASP A 84 -18.37 2.28 4.49
N MET A 85 -18.10 3.11 3.47
CA MET A 85 -17.35 4.35 3.60
C MET A 85 -18.15 5.52 3.04
N HIS A 86 -18.25 6.57 3.84
CA HIS A 86 -18.91 7.81 3.47
C HIS A 86 -17.90 8.95 3.42
N LEU A 87 -17.59 9.44 2.23
CA LEU A 87 -16.65 10.53 1.98
C LEU A 87 -17.42 11.85 1.90
N LYS A 88 -16.90 12.88 2.56
CA LYS A 88 -17.44 14.27 2.51
C LYS A 88 -16.31 15.26 2.28
N LYS A 89 -16.57 16.30 1.46
CA LYS A 89 -15.55 17.31 1.11
C LYS A 89 -14.92 17.99 2.32
N ASN A 90 -15.73 18.33 3.33
CA ASN A 90 -15.34 19.20 4.44
C ASN A 90 -15.38 18.50 5.79
N ARG A 91 -15.46 17.19 5.82
CA ARG A 91 -15.50 16.38 7.06
C ARG A 91 -14.62 15.15 6.93
N ALA A 92 -14.22 14.61 8.07
CA ALA A 92 -13.58 13.30 8.10
C ALA A 92 -14.56 12.24 7.57
N LYS A 93 -14.03 11.27 6.82
CA LYS A 93 -14.84 10.15 6.33
C LYS A 93 -15.42 9.32 7.46
N GLY A 94 -16.65 8.86 7.27
CA GLY A 94 -17.28 7.84 8.11
C GLY A 94 -16.95 6.46 7.58
N ILE A 95 -16.70 5.50 8.48
CA ILE A 95 -16.52 4.09 8.12
C ILE A 95 -17.41 3.27 9.05
N ALA A 96 -18.10 2.26 8.50
CA ALA A 96 -18.85 1.28 9.26
C ALA A 96 -18.52 -0.14 8.79
N ILE A 97 -18.61 -1.09 9.72
CA ILE A 97 -18.49 -2.53 9.44
C ILE A 97 -19.80 -3.17 9.88
N ASP A 98 -20.46 -3.90 9.00
CA ASP A 98 -21.78 -4.50 9.23
C ASP A 98 -22.80 -3.45 9.73
N LYS A 99 -22.76 -2.24 9.14
CA LYS A 99 -23.58 -1.07 9.49
C LYS A 99 -23.25 -0.44 10.87
N ILE A 100 -22.25 -0.95 11.57
CA ILE A 100 -21.81 -0.41 12.88
C ILE A 100 -20.66 0.57 12.63
N PRO A 101 -20.81 1.88 12.95
CA PRO A 101 -19.75 2.85 12.78
C PRO A 101 -18.52 2.52 13.62
N ILE A 102 -17.34 2.58 13.01
CA ILE A 102 -16.07 2.40 13.71
C ILE A 102 -15.42 3.75 14.03
N LYS A 103 -14.67 3.81 15.13
CA LYS A 103 -14.00 5.03 15.57
C LYS A 103 -12.55 5.12 15.10
N LYS A 104 -11.92 3.98 14.87
CA LYS A 104 -10.51 3.88 14.49
C LYS A 104 -10.36 3.05 13.22
N ALA A 105 -9.55 3.54 12.28
CA ALA A 105 -9.20 2.79 11.08
C ALA A 105 -8.62 1.40 11.39
N SER A 106 -7.93 1.24 12.54
CA SER A 106 -7.38 -0.05 12.98
C SER A 106 -8.43 -1.15 13.19
N GLU A 107 -9.71 -0.81 13.33
CA GLU A 107 -10.80 -1.78 13.45
C GLU A 107 -11.13 -2.43 12.09
N LEU A 108 -10.86 -1.71 10.98
CA LEU A 108 -11.04 -2.23 9.62
C LEU A 108 -9.92 -3.17 9.19
N PHE A 109 -8.68 -2.86 9.59
CA PHE A 109 -7.51 -3.62 9.13
C PHE A 109 -7.60 -5.10 9.54
N GLY A 110 -7.23 -5.97 8.60
CA GLY A 110 -7.28 -7.41 8.76
C GLY A 110 -8.64 -8.03 8.39
N ILE A 111 -9.67 -7.27 7.95
CA ILE A 111 -10.88 -7.83 7.33
C ILE A 111 -10.58 -8.15 5.87
N LEU A 112 -9.93 -7.24 5.16
CA LEU A 112 -9.53 -7.38 3.77
C LEU A 112 -8.05 -6.98 3.64
N ASN A 113 -7.20 -7.93 3.28
CA ASN A 113 -5.81 -7.68 2.92
C ASN A 113 -5.69 -7.64 1.40
N ILE A 114 -5.01 -6.64 0.89
CA ILE A 114 -4.90 -6.38 -0.53
C ILE A 114 -3.43 -6.22 -0.91
N VAL A 115 -3.03 -6.92 -1.95
CA VAL A 115 -1.79 -6.64 -2.67
C VAL A 115 -2.15 -5.94 -3.97
N PHE A 116 -1.67 -4.72 -4.12
CA PHE A 116 -1.95 -3.88 -5.27
C PHE A 116 -0.70 -3.75 -6.14
N PHE A 117 -0.83 -4.11 -7.41
CA PHE A 117 0.21 -3.93 -8.42
C PHE A 117 -0.16 -2.82 -9.38
N SER A 118 0.77 -1.93 -9.65
CA SER A 118 0.64 -0.88 -10.66
C SER A 118 1.99 -0.59 -11.34
N PRO A 119 2.01 0.06 -12.49
CA PRO A 119 3.25 0.55 -13.11
C PRO A 119 4.05 1.48 -12.20
N GLU A 120 3.37 2.15 -11.26
CA GLU A 120 3.97 3.07 -10.30
C GLU A 120 4.81 2.37 -9.23
N ASP A 121 4.67 1.04 -9.04
CA ASP A 121 5.49 0.27 -8.09
C ASP A 121 6.99 0.30 -8.44
N LEU A 122 7.32 0.56 -9.68
CA LEU A 122 8.69 0.82 -10.11
C LEU A 122 9.32 2.01 -9.36
N ASN A 123 8.51 2.94 -8.87
CA ASN A 123 8.95 4.10 -8.08
C ASN A 123 9.51 3.69 -6.72
N ILE A 124 9.13 2.54 -6.17
CA ILE A 124 9.71 1.99 -4.93
C ILE A 124 11.22 1.77 -5.12
N ILE A 125 11.60 1.29 -6.30
CA ILE A 125 13.01 1.05 -6.65
C ILE A 125 13.71 2.35 -7.09
N LYS A 126 13.09 3.13 -7.99
CA LYS A 126 13.72 4.29 -8.65
C LYS A 126 13.77 5.55 -7.82
N ASN A 127 12.69 5.83 -7.09
CA ASN A 127 12.51 7.12 -6.43
C ASN A 127 13.22 7.18 -5.08
N GLY A 128 13.03 8.30 -4.38
CA GLY A 128 13.62 8.55 -3.07
C GLY A 128 13.02 7.72 -1.93
N PRO A 129 13.59 7.84 -0.72
CA PRO A 129 13.22 7.06 0.45
C PRO A 129 11.74 7.16 0.86
N ALA A 130 11.05 8.23 0.43
CA ALA A 130 9.64 8.44 0.77
C ALA A 130 8.73 7.32 0.23
N GLU A 131 8.97 6.85 -1.01
CA GLU A 131 8.20 5.76 -1.61
C GLU A 131 8.43 4.44 -0.87
N ARG A 132 9.68 4.14 -0.51
CA ARG A 132 10.03 2.92 0.22
C ARG A 132 9.47 2.92 1.64
N ARG A 133 9.44 4.06 2.33
CA ARG A 133 8.75 4.17 3.62
C ARG A 133 7.24 4.00 3.48
N ARG A 134 6.65 4.58 2.42
CA ARG A 134 5.22 4.41 2.14
C ARG A 134 4.89 2.94 1.92
N PHE A 135 5.71 2.23 1.16
CA PHE A 135 5.60 0.79 0.96
C PHE A 135 5.64 0.05 2.31
N LEU A 136 6.70 0.22 3.11
CA LEU A 136 6.82 -0.41 4.43
C LEU A 136 5.60 -0.15 5.33
N ASP A 137 5.17 1.11 5.39
CA ASP A 137 4.07 1.51 6.26
C ASP A 137 2.73 0.95 5.77
N SER A 138 2.52 0.88 4.44
CA SER A 138 1.31 0.30 3.86
C SER A 138 1.18 -1.18 4.19
N GLU A 139 2.24 -1.94 3.96
CA GLU A 139 2.24 -3.38 4.18
C GLU A 139 2.14 -3.73 5.67
N LEU A 140 2.97 -3.10 6.49
CA LEU A 140 2.94 -3.34 7.93
C LEU A 140 1.61 -2.95 8.58
N CYS A 141 0.98 -1.85 8.14
CA CYS A 141 -0.32 -1.46 8.67
C CYS A 141 -1.43 -2.48 8.36
N GLN A 142 -1.36 -3.17 7.22
CA GLN A 142 -2.34 -4.21 6.88
C GLN A 142 -2.16 -5.48 7.72
N LEU A 143 -0.92 -5.79 8.13
CA LEU A 143 -0.56 -7.03 8.82
C LEU A 143 -0.54 -6.89 10.34
N ASP A 144 -0.28 -5.67 10.86
CA ASP A 144 0.02 -5.44 12.26
C ASP A 144 -0.73 -4.20 12.80
N ARG A 145 -1.80 -4.45 13.55
CA ARG A 145 -2.61 -3.39 14.19
C ARG A 145 -1.83 -2.61 15.25
N ILE A 146 -0.83 -3.23 15.89
CA ILE A 146 0.03 -2.56 16.89
C ILE A 146 0.93 -1.58 16.16
N TYR A 147 1.56 -2.02 15.06
CA TYR A 147 2.37 -1.13 14.23
C TYR A 147 1.58 0.08 13.72
N LEU A 148 0.35 -0.13 13.23
CA LEU A 148 -0.54 0.97 12.80
C LEU A 148 -0.79 1.96 13.92
N ALA A 149 -1.04 1.48 15.15
CA ALA A 149 -1.27 2.34 16.31
C ALA A 149 0.01 3.13 16.66
N ASP A 150 1.16 2.45 16.71
CA ASP A 150 2.46 3.07 16.99
C ASP A 150 2.84 4.10 15.93
N LEU A 151 2.67 3.79 14.64
CA LEU A 151 2.92 4.71 13.52
C LEU A 151 2.02 5.95 13.59
N THR A 152 0.74 5.75 13.88
CA THR A 152 -0.23 6.84 14.03
C THR A 152 0.16 7.77 15.19
N ASN A 153 0.56 7.19 16.32
CA ASN A 153 0.98 7.94 17.50
C ASN A 153 2.30 8.66 17.24
N TYR A 154 3.29 7.97 16.67
CA TYR A 154 4.58 8.56 16.28
C TYR A 154 4.41 9.78 15.38
N ASN A 155 3.58 9.69 14.35
CA ASN A 155 3.34 10.79 13.43
C ASN A 155 2.68 11.99 14.10
N LYS A 156 1.78 11.77 15.08
CA LYS A 156 1.19 12.84 15.91
C LYS A 156 2.24 13.51 16.77
N ILE A 157 3.06 12.72 17.47
CA ILE A 157 4.14 13.23 18.33
C ILE A 157 5.15 14.01 17.49
N LEU A 158 5.57 13.48 16.35
CA LEU A 158 6.48 14.15 15.42
C LEU A 158 5.94 15.51 14.95
N ALA A 159 4.65 15.56 14.58
CA ALA A 159 4.00 16.80 14.17
C ALA A 159 3.95 17.83 15.32
N GLN A 160 3.65 17.42 16.55
CA GLN A 160 3.62 18.30 17.72
C GLN A 160 5.03 18.79 18.09
N ARG A 161 6.04 17.88 18.08
CA ARG A 161 7.44 18.27 18.30
C ARG A 161 7.91 19.29 17.27
N ASN A 162 7.64 19.05 15.98
CA ASN A 162 8.01 19.99 14.92
C ASN A 162 7.28 21.34 15.05
N LYS A 163 6.02 21.34 15.50
CA LYS A 163 5.28 22.56 15.80
C LYS A 163 5.93 23.29 16.98
N LEU A 164 6.23 22.58 18.05
CA LEU A 164 6.92 23.15 19.21
C LEU A 164 8.24 23.79 18.83
N LEU A 165 9.09 23.13 18.03
CA LEU A 165 10.35 23.68 17.54
C LEU A 165 10.16 25.00 16.79
N LYS A 166 9.09 25.16 16.02
CA LYS A 166 8.75 26.42 15.34
C LYS A 166 8.27 27.48 16.33
N ASP A 167 7.41 27.11 17.28
CA ASP A 167 6.84 28.04 18.26
C ASP A 167 7.90 28.58 19.23
N MET A 168 8.96 27.79 19.51
CA MET A 168 10.10 28.19 20.34
C MET A 168 10.90 29.38 19.79
N ILE A 169 10.84 29.67 18.48
CA ILE A 169 11.46 30.87 17.89
C ILE A 169 10.86 32.13 18.53
N TYR A 170 9.55 32.13 18.74
CA TYR A 170 8.82 33.28 19.28
C TYR A 170 8.63 33.22 20.80
N ARG A 171 8.72 32.02 21.37
CA ARG A 171 8.49 31.74 22.80
C ARG A 171 9.56 30.78 23.34
N PRO A 172 10.79 31.25 23.65
CA PRO A 172 11.88 30.38 24.10
C PRO A 172 11.57 29.56 25.36
N SER A 173 10.68 30.07 26.25
CA SER A 173 10.27 29.35 27.47
C SER A 173 9.56 28.00 27.18
N LEU A 174 9.05 27.76 25.98
CA LEU A 174 8.48 26.48 25.58
C LEU A 174 9.54 25.36 25.49
N SER A 175 10.84 25.70 25.51
CA SER A 175 11.94 24.72 25.51
C SER A 175 11.85 23.68 26.61
N ASP A 176 11.26 24.04 27.76
CA ASP A 176 11.13 23.15 28.92
C ASP A 176 10.17 21.98 28.69
N THR A 177 9.32 22.09 27.67
CA THR A 177 8.36 21.01 27.29
C THR A 177 8.95 20.06 26.25
N LEU A 178 10.07 20.42 25.58
CA LEU A 178 10.67 19.61 24.53
C LEU A 178 11.07 18.19 24.99
N PRO A 179 11.65 17.99 26.20
CA PRO A 179 12.04 16.67 26.67
C PRO A 179 10.85 15.68 26.76
N VAL A 180 9.64 16.16 27.01
CA VAL A 180 8.43 15.29 27.08
C VAL A 180 8.11 14.74 25.69
N TRP A 181 8.20 15.55 24.65
CA TRP A 181 8.01 15.12 23.28
C TRP A 181 9.16 14.24 22.79
N ASP A 182 10.40 14.53 23.19
CA ASP A 182 11.57 13.71 22.88
C ASP A 182 11.39 12.28 23.43
N MET A 183 11.04 12.15 24.71
CA MET A 183 10.80 10.85 25.35
C MET A 183 9.72 10.03 24.63
N GLN A 184 8.56 10.63 24.34
CA GLN A 184 7.49 9.95 23.64
C GLN A 184 7.88 9.56 22.19
N LEU A 185 8.63 10.41 21.50
CA LEU A 185 9.12 10.14 20.15
C LEU A 185 10.09 8.96 20.14
N ILE A 186 11.00 8.90 21.11
CA ILE A 186 11.97 7.81 21.27
C ILE A 186 11.24 6.49 21.54
N GLU A 187 10.34 6.49 22.51
CA GLU A 187 9.61 5.27 22.87
C GLU A 187 8.84 4.66 21.68
N THR A 188 8.06 5.49 20.98
CA THR A 188 7.27 5.03 19.83
C THR A 188 8.14 4.72 18.62
N GLY A 189 9.19 5.51 18.38
CA GLY A 189 10.10 5.31 17.25
C GLY A 189 10.92 4.03 17.36
N LYS A 190 11.40 3.66 18.56
CA LYS A 190 12.09 2.39 18.81
C LYS A 190 11.23 1.18 18.39
N LYS A 191 9.92 1.21 18.69
CA LYS A 191 8.99 0.13 18.31
C LYS A 191 8.87 0.03 16.78
N ILE A 192 8.74 1.16 16.08
CA ILE A 192 8.66 1.21 14.62
C ILE A 192 9.92 0.64 13.97
N ILE A 193 11.11 1.08 14.42
CA ILE A 193 12.41 0.64 13.87
C ILE A 193 12.54 -0.89 14.01
N ARG A 194 12.28 -1.43 15.21
CA ARG A 194 12.34 -2.89 15.45
C ARG A 194 11.40 -3.67 14.57
N ARG A 195 10.16 -3.21 14.44
CA ARG A 195 9.16 -3.92 13.64
C ARG A 195 9.47 -3.88 12.14
N ARG A 196 9.97 -2.74 11.64
CA ARG A 196 10.44 -2.62 10.25
C ARG A 196 11.63 -3.52 9.97
N LYS A 197 12.60 -3.59 10.89
CA LYS A 197 13.76 -4.49 10.77
C LYS A 197 13.32 -5.94 10.64
N GLN A 198 12.46 -6.39 11.56
CA GLN A 198 11.91 -7.74 11.52
C GLN A 198 11.17 -8.03 10.21
N PHE A 199 10.31 -7.12 9.77
CA PHE A 199 9.55 -7.26 8.52
C PHE A 199 10.46 -7.37 7.29
N VAL A 200 11.51 -6.54 7.22
CA VAL A 200 12.45 -6.56 6.09
C VAL A 200 13.30 -7.83 6.13
N ASP A 201 13.66 -8.34 7.29
CA ASP A 201 14.39 -9.61 7.43
C ASP A 201 13.52 -10.80 6.96
N GLU A 202 12.23 -10.82 7.32
CA GLU A 202 11.25 -11.82 6.83
C GLU A 202 11.05 -11.72 5.31
N LEU A 203 10.94 -10.49 4.77
CA LEU A 203 10.71 -10.24 3.34
C LEU A 203 11.93 -10.56 2.49
N ARG A 204 13.14 -10.34 3.01
CA ARG A 204 14.43 -10.56 2.30
C ARG A 204 14.55 -11.96 1.73
N GLU A 205 14.26 -12.97 2.54
CA GLU A 205 14.37 -14.37 2.12
C GLU A 205 13.39 -14.68 0.97
N ILE A 206 12.18 -14.18 1.08
CA ILE A 206 11.13 -14.41 0.08
C ILE A 206 11.48 -13.68 -1.23
N VAL A 207 11.91 -12.42 -1.12
CA VAL A 207 12.22 -11.61 -2.30
C VAL A 207 13.42 -12.13 -3.08
N SER A 208 14.44 -12.63 -2.39
CA SER A 208 15.62 -13.23 -3.00
C SER A 208 15.25 -14.49 -3.80
N ASP A 209 14.48 -15.41 -3.20
CA ASP A 209 14.04 -16.63 -3.87
C ASP A 209 13.16 -16.35 -5.10
N ILE A 210 12.19 -15.46 -4.97
CA ILE A 210 11.32 -15.06 -6.09
C ILE A 210 12.13 -14.40 -7.20
N HIS A 211 13.04 -13.48 -6.86
CA HIS A 211 13.87 -12.81 -7.85
C HIS A 211 14.80 -13.77 -8.59
N TYR A 212 15.42 -14.70 -7.87
CA TYR A 212 16.26 -15.73 -8.46
C TYR A 212 15.49 -16.54 -9.50
N ARG A 213 14.26 -16.96 -9.19
CA ARG A 213 13.40 -17.70 -10.13
C ARG A 213 12.99 -16.86 -11.35
N ILE A 214 12.59 -15.60 -11.15
CA ILE A 214 12.17 -14.71 -12.25
C ILE A 214 13.34 -14.36 -13.17
N SER A 215 14.54 -14.20 -12.61
CA SER A 215 15.76 -13.92 -13.38
C SER A 215 16.33 -15.14 -14.11
N GLY A 216 15.73 -16.30 -13.97
CA GLY A 216 16.22 -17.56 -14.54
C GLY A 216 17.50 -18.05 -13.86
N GLY A 217 17.64 -17.83 -12.57
CA GLY A 217 18.79 -18.28 -11.75
C GLY A 217 20.05 -17.43 -11.94
N LYS A 218 19.93 -16.20 -12.43
CA LYS A 218 21.08 -15.35 -12.79
C LYS A 218 21.38 -14.23 -11.83
N GLU A 219 20.39 -13.81 -11.04
CA GLU A 219 20.50 -12.62 -10.19
C GLU A 219 19.95 -12.90 -8.81
N ASP A 220 20.72 -12.56 -7.78
CA ASP A 220 20.32 -12.59 -6.38
C ASP A 220 20.01 -11.18 -5.91
N LEU A 221 18.73 -10.89 -5.67
CA LEU A 221 18.29 -9.61 -5.14
C LEU A 221 18.39 -9.61 -3.61
N PHE A 222 19.16 -8.68 -3.09
CA PHE A 222 19.32 -8.48 -1.65
C PHE A 222 18.56 -7.24 -1.22
N LEU A 223 17.70 -7.39 -0.20
CA LEU A 223 16.94 -6.33 0.44
C LEU A 223 17.51 -6.06 1.83
N LYS A 224 17.80 -4.79 2.13
CA LYS A 224 18.31 -4.36 3.43
C LYS A 224 17.53 -3.18 3.98
N TYR A 225 17.15 -3.26 5.24
CA TYR A 225 16.64 -2.10 5.98
C TYR A 225 17.82 -1.20 6.39
N GLU A 226 17.70 0.07 6.05
CA GLU A 226 18.63 1.12 6.41
C GLU A 226 17.94 2.12 7.35
N PRO A 227 17.93 1.84 8.66
CA PRO A 227 17.39 2.80 9.62
C PRO A 227 18.24 4.06 9.62
N ASN A 228 17.58 5.22 9.69
CA ASN A 228 18.28 6.48 9.87
C ASN A 228 19.09 6.50 11.17
N ILE A 229 18.59 5.77 12.17
CA ILE A 229 19.25 5.53 13.46
C ILE A 229 18.84 4.16 13.99
N ASP A 230 19.79 3.45 14.60
CA ASP A 230 19.50 2.22 15.32
C ASP A 230 18.67 2.53 16.58
N ASP A 231 17.76 1.64 16.92
CA ASP A 231 16.81 1.85 18.03
C ASP A 231 17.52 2.00 19.39
N ILE A 232 18.68 1.36 19.57
CA ILE A 232 19.48 1.45 20.81
C ILE A 232 20.13 2.84 20.99
N PHE A 233 20.48 3.53 19.88
CA PHE A 233 21.14 4.83 19.89
C PHE A 233 20.18 6.00 19.70
N PHE A 234 18.87 5.76 19.60
CA PHE A 234 17.92 6.82 19.23
C PHE A 234 17.88 7.97 20.23
N GLU A 235 18.00 7.70 21.52
CA GLU A 235 18.01 8.73 22.57
C GLU A 235 19.22 9.63 22.46
N ASP A 236 20.42 9.05 22.35
CA ASP A 236 21.66 9.79 22.24
C ASP A 236 21.71 10.66 20.99
N GLU A 237 21.33 10.10 19.85
CA GLU A 237 21.36 10.82 18.58
C GLU A 237 20.30 11.92 18.49
N LEU A 238 19.10 11.71 19.05
CA LEU A 238 18.08 12.75 19.13
C LEU A 238 18.55 13.91 20.03
N SER A 239 19.23 13.58 21.15
CA SER A 239 19.84 14.56 22.04
C SER A 239 20.93 15.37 21.31
N ARG A 240 21.83 14.71 20.59
CA ARG A 240 22.89 15.37 19.77
C ARG A 240 22.28 16.24 18.67
N ALA A 241 21.19 15.83 18.08
CA ALA A 241 20.51 16.56 17.02
C ALA A 241 19.72 17.79 17.50
N LYS A 242 19.54 17.98 18.82
CA LYS A 242 18.66 18.98 19.42
C LYS A 242 18.90 20.41 18.89
N GLU A 243 20.16 20.87 18.87
CA GLU A 243 20.48 22.21 18.40
C GLU A 243 20.29 22.36 16.87
N LYS A 244 20.55 21.30 16.10
CA LYS A 244 20.26 21.25 14.67
C LYS A 244 18.75 21.32 14.42
N ASP A 245 17.96 20.54 15.16
CA ASP A 245 16.50 20.49 15.05
C ASP A 245 15.85 21.84 15.38
N LYS A 246 16.37 22.55 16.41
CA LYS A 246 15.94 23.90 16.75
C LYS A 246 16.20 24.88 15.59
N LYS A 247 17.40 24.83 14.99
CA LYS A 247 17.75 25.69 13.84
C LYS A 247 16.90 25.42 12.61
N LEU A 248 16.62 24.14 12.32
CA LEU A 248 15.83 23.72 11.17
C LEU A 248 14.31 23.73 11.43
N CYS A 249 13.89 23.92 12.67
CA CYS A 249 12.49 23.79 13.12
C CYS A 249 11.85 22.45 12.72
N GLN A 250 12.64 21.40 12.68
CA GLN A 250 12.25 20.08 12.20
C GLN A 250 13.08 18.98 12.84
N THR A 251 12.45 17.88 13.18
CA THR A 251 13.12 16.66 13.66
C THR A 251 13.95 16.04 12.54
N SER A 252 15.23 15.84 12.75
CA SER A 252 16.19 15.34 11.75
C SER A 252 16.54 13.86 11.93
N VAL A 253 16.18 13.23 13.04
CA VAL A 253 16.54 11.86 13.41
C VAL A 253 15.27 11.05 13.72
N GLY A 254 15.22 9.81 13.26
CA GLY A 254 14.15 8.87 13.56
C GLY A 254 13.57 8.13 12.35
N PRO A 255 12.62 7.19 12.55
CA PRO A 255 12.11 6.30 11.50
C PRO A 255 11.42 7.01 10.32
N HIS A 256 11.02 8.24 10.45
CA HIS A 256 10.54 9.08 9.35
C HIS A 256 11.64 9.45 8.33
N ARG A 257 12.89 9.04 8.57
CA ARG A 257 14.07 9.24 7.71
C ARG A 257 14.67 7.93 7.20
N ASP A 258 14.12 6.77 7.58
CA ASP A 258 14.61 5.46 7.16
C ASP A 258 14.56 5.25 5.65
N ASP A 259 15.35 4.26 5.21
CA ASP A 259 15.38 3.83 3.82
C ASP A 259 15.44 2.29 3.69
N LEU A 260 15.28 1.81 2.46
CA LEU A 260 15.57 0.46 2.02
C LEU A 260 16.61 0.48 0.92
N LEU A 261 17.55 -0.45 0.98
CA LEU A 261 18.51 -0.71 -0.07
C LEU A 261 18.12 -1.99 -0.82
N PHE A 262 18.12 -1.89 -2.14
CA PHE A 262 18.00 -3.02 -3.06
C PHE A 262 19.31 -3.16 -3.81
N SER A 263 19.96 -4.34 -3.76
CA SER A 263 21.18 -4.60 -4.49
C SER A 263 21.19 -5.97 -5.17
N ILE A 264 21.90 -6.07 -6.28
CA ILE A 264 22.25 -7.34 -6.93
C ILE A 264 23.77 -7.44 -6.85
N GLY A 265 24.27 -8.44 -6.11
CA GLY A 265 25.66 -8.42 -5.67
C GLY A 265 25.95 -7.12 -4.90
N ASP A 266 27.05 -6.42 -5.27
CA ASP A 266 27.45 -5.16 -4.65
C ASP A 266 26.85 -3.90 -5.33
N VAL A 267 25.93 -4.09 -6.29
CA VAL A 267 25.40 -2.99 -7.12
C VAL A 267 24.06 -2.50 -6.56
N ASP A 268 23.98 -1.24 -6.12
CA ASP A 268 22.72 -0.55 -5.78
C ASP A 268 21.85 -0.41 -7.04
N ILE A 269 20.72 -1.13 -7.07
CA ILE A 269 19.81 -1.21 -8.22
C ILE A 269 19.19 0.15 -8.56
N ARG A 270 18.95 1.00 -7.57
CA ARG A 270 18.40 2.32 -7.80
C ARG A 270 19.32 3.19 -8.65
N LYS A 271 20.63 3.12 -8.38
CA LYS A 271 21.63 3.99 -9.02
C LYS A 271 22.17 3.43 -10.32
N TYR A 272 22.40 2.12 -10.34
CA TYR A 272 23.20 1.47 -11.38
C TYR A 272 22.48 0.29 -12.05
N GLY A 273 21.32 -0.10 -11.56
CA GLY A 273 20.54 -1.19 -12.15
C GLY A 273 19.99 -0.83 -13.53
N SER A 274 20.01 -1.79 -14.45
CA SER A 274 19.33 -1.66 -15.73
C SER A 274 17.82 -1.52 -15.53
N GLN A 275 17.11 -0.98 -16.52
CA GLN A 275 15.64 -0.89 -16.46
C GLN A 275 14.99 -2.26 -16.27
N GLY A 276 15.54 -3.31 -16.91
CA GLY A 276 15.08 -4.68 -16.72
C GLY A 276 15.23 -5.16 -15.30
N GLN A 277 16.40 -4.93 -14.65
CA GLN A 277 16.66 -5.28 -13.26
C GLN A 277 15.73 -4.53 -12.31
N GLN A 278 15.53 -3.23 -12.53
CA GLN A 278 14.61 -2.43 -11.70
C GLN A 278 13.16 -2.93 -11.79
N ARG A 279 12.67 -3.26 -12.99
CA ARG A 279 11.33 -3.83 -13.20
C ARG A 279 11.20 -5.22 -12.56
N THR A 280 12.22 -6.08 -12.74
CA THR A 280 12.21 -7.41 -12.13
C THR A 280 12.24 -7.31 -10.61
N SER A 281 13.02 -6.39 -10.04
CA SER A 281 13.09 -6.17 -8.58
C SER A 281 11.76 -5.68 -8.02
N ALA A 282 11.07 -4.75 -8.70
CA ALA A 282 9.75 -4.28 -8.31
C ALA A 282 8.71 -5.42 -8.35
N LEU A 283 8.70 -6.22 -9.42
CA LEU A 283 7.83 -7.39 -9.55
C LEU A 283 8.10 -8.42 -8.45
N SER A 284 9.38 -8.73 -8.19
CA SER A 284 9.78 -9.69 -7.15
C SER A 284 9.33 -9.23 -5.76
N LEU A 285 9.47 -7.93 -5.48
CA LEU A 285 9.02 -7.34 -4.23
C LEU A 285 7.51 -7.50 -4.07
N LYS A 286 6.73 -7.16 -5.10
CA LYS A 286 5.26 -7.25 -5.06
C LYS A 286 4.75 -8.70 -4.93
N LEU A 287 5.38 -9.64 -5.61
CA LEU A 287 5.05 -11.07 -5.44
C LEU A 287 5.40 -11.58 -4.04
N SER A 288 6.47 -11.04 -3.45
CA SER A 288 6.87 -11.39 -2.10
C SER A 288 5.86 -10.95 -1.03
N GLU A 289 5.12 -9.87 -1.29
CA GLU A 289 4.03 -9.42 -0.42
C GLU A 289 2.92 -10.47 -0.34
N ILE A 290 2.56 -11.12 -1.46
CA ILE A 290 1.53 -12.18 -1.49
C ILE A 290 1.94 -13.32 -0.56
N GLU A 291 3.18 -13.80 -0.68
CA GLU A 291 3.70 -14.89 0.14
C GLU A 291 3.83 -14.49 1.61
N LEU A 292 4.26 -13.27 1.88
CA LEU A 292 4.37 -12.76 3.24
C LEU A 292 2.99 -12.64 3.91
N VAL A 293 1.99 -12.12 3.18
CA VAL A 293 0.62 -12.05 3.67
C VAL A 293 0.08 -13.45 3.96
N ARG A 294 0.24 -14.41 3.04
CA ARG A 294 -0.17 -15.81 3.24
C ARG A 294 0.42 -16.40 4.51
N LYS A 295 1.73 -16.21 4.74
CA LYS A 295 2.42 -16.68 5.95
C LYS A 295 1.90 -16.00 7.21
N SER A 296 1.62 -14.70 7.14
CA SER A 296 1.26 -13.90 8.32
C SER A 296 -0.17 -14.11 8.81
N ILE A 297 -1.12 -14.33 7.89
CA ILE A 297 -2.54 -14.37 8.22
C ILE A 297 -3.20 -15.74 7.98
N SER A 298 -2.46 -16.72 7.45
CA SER A 298 -2.96 -18.06 7.06
C SER A 298 -4.18 -18.00 6.14
N ASP A 299 -4.21 -17.01 5.25
CA ASP A 299 -5.26 -16.74 4.26
C ASP A 299 -4.63 -16.09 3.02
N THR A 300 -5.34 -16.04 1.89
CA THR A 300 -4.83 -15.40 0.67
C THR A 300 -5.33 -13.97 0.57
N PRO A 301 -4.44 -12.97 0.24
CA PRO A 301 -4.91 -11.61 -0.02
C PRO A 301 -5.71 -11.55 -1.31
N VAL A 302 -6.47 -10.47 -1.51
CA VAL A 302 -7.03 -10.11 -2.82
C VAL A 302 -5.95 -9.39 -3.61
N LEU A 303 -5.77 -9.79 -4.86
CA LEU A 303 -4.79 -9.22 -5.76
C LEU A 303 -5.46 -8.25 -6.75
N LEU A 304 -4.96 -7.04 -6.82
CA LEU A 304 -5.39 -6.01 -7.75
C LEU A 304 -4.24 -5.71 -8.73
N LEU A 305 -4.46 -5.93 -10.03
CA LEU A 305 -3.46 -5.68 -11.08
C LEU A 305 -3.95 -4.53 -11.99
N ASP A 306 -3.35 -3.35 -11.85
CA ASP A 306 -3.72 -2.17 -12.64
C ASP A 306 -2.79 -2.01 -13.83
N ASP A 307 -3.19 -2.51 -15.00
CA ASP A 307 -2.52 -2.42 -16.29
C ASP A 307 -1.05 -2.94 -16.32
N VAL A 308 -0.73 -3.83 -15.38
CA VAL A 308 0.65 -4.33 -15.16
C VAL A 308 1.10 -5.30 -16.26
N LEU A 309 0.18 -6.10 -16.78
CA LEU A 309 0.53 -7.16 -17.74
C LEU A 309 1.12 -6.59 -19.04
N SER A 310 0.66 -5.41 -19.48
CA SER A 310 1.17 -4.73 -20.66
C SER A 310 2.65 -4.31 -20.54
N GLU A 311 3.16 -4.16 -19.31
CA GLU A 311 4.55 -3.75 -19.04
C GLU A 311 5.52 -4.92 -18.86
N LEU A 312 5.02 -6.15 -18.81
CA LEU A 312 5.81 -7.35 -18.58
C LEU A 312 6.04 -8.11 -19.89
N ASP A 313 7.26 -8.64 -20.06
CA ASP A 313 7.53 -9.62 -21.10
C ASP A 313 6.84 -10.97 -20.78
N SER A 314 6.76 -11.84 -21.80
CA SER A 314 6.05 -13.12 -21.70
C SER A 314 6.56 -14.03 -20.57
N SER A 315 7.85 -13.97 -20.23
CA SER A 315 8.41 -14.80 -19.16
C SER A 315 7.94 -14.33 -17.80
N ARG A 316 7.99 -13.02 -17.52
CA ARG A 316 7.51 -12.42 -16.28
C ARG A 316 6.00 -12.50 -16.14
N GLN A 317 5.28 -12.32 -17.23
CA GLN A 317 3.84 -12.54 -17.27
C GLN A 317 3.52 -13.97 -16.85
N ASN A 318 4.15 -14.99 -17.46
CA ASN A 318 3.95 -16.40 -17.10
C ASN A 318 4.25 -16.68 -15.63
N TYR A 319 5.35 -16.12 -15.13
CA TYR A 319 5.71 -16.33 -13.74
C TYR A 319 4.64 -15.73 -12.80
N LEU A 320 4.22 -14.49 -13.04
CA LEU A 320 3.15 -13.85 -12.26
C LEU A 320 1.89 -14.73 -12.24
N LEU A 321 1.44 -15.16 -13.43
CA LEU A 321 0.20 -15.90 -13.63
C LEU A 321 0.18 -17.25 -12.93
N ASN A 322 1.31 -17.97 -12.95
CA ASN A 322 1.44 -19.26 -12.31
C ASN A 322 1.46 -19.17 -10.76
N ASN A 323 1.78 -17.98 -10.22
CA ASN A 323 1.89 -17.79 -8.76
C ASN A 323 0.64 -17.18 -8.12
N ILE A 324 -0.39 -16.82 -8.92
CA ILE A 324 -1.61 -16.17 -8.42
C ILE A 324 -2.88 -17.00 -8.56
N SER A 325 -2.77 -18.25 -9.05
CA SER A 325 -3.89 -19.14 -9.39
C SER A 325 -4.90 -19.35 -8.24
N ASP A 326 -4.42 -19.37 -6.99
CA ASP A 326 -5.23 -19.60 -5.80
C ASP A 326 -5.69 -18.32 -5.11
N THR A 327 -5.62 -17.18 -5.80
CA THR A 327 -5.88 -15.86 -5.22
C THR A 327 -6.95 -15.16 -6.04
N GLN A 328 -7.98 -14.61 -5.39
CA GLN A 328 -8.90 -13.73 -6.12
C GLN A 328 -8.09 -12.58 -6.74
N THR A 329 -8.22 -12.45 -8.06
CA THR A 329 -7.47 -11.45 -8.81
C THR A 329 -8.44 -10.58 -9.61
N ILE A 330 -8.30 -9.26 -9.50
CA ILE A 330 -9.03 -8.27 -10.30
C ILE A 330 -8.00 -7.54 -11.16
N ILE A 331 -8.10 -7.70 -12.49
CA ILE A 331 -7.13 -7.21 -13.47
C ILE A 331 -7.77 -6.13 -14.31
N THR A 332 -7.07 -5.01 -14.52
CA THR A 332 -7.43 -4.03 -15.55
C THR A 332 -6.52 -4.17 -16.76
N CYS A 333 -7.06 -3.99 -17.96
CA CYS A 333 -6.33 -3.96 -19.22
C CYS A 333 -7.04 -3.08 -20.26
N THR A 334 -6.34 -2.70 -21.32
CA THR A 334 -6.91 -1.91 -22.42
C THR A 334 -7.66 -2.75 -23.43
N GLY A 335 -7.34 -4.04 -23.54
CA GLY A 335 -7.99 -5.01 -24.42
C GLY A 335 -7.93 -6.41 -23.85
N LEU A 336 -8.77 -7.29 -24.38
CA LEU A 336 -8.72 -8.72 -24.05
C LEU A 336 -7.70 -9.38 -24.96
N ASP A 337 -6.43 -9.25 -24.65
CA ASP A 337 -5.37 -9.94 -25.39
C ASP A 337 -5.60 -11.45 -25.34
N GLU A 338 -5.34 -12.15 -26.48
CA GLU A 338 -5.38 -13.62 -26.55
C GLU A 338 -4.54 -14.27 -25.45
N PHE A 339 -3.49 -13.57 -25.01
CA PHE A 339 -2.64 -13.98 -23.92
C PHE A 339 -3.38 -14.15 -22.60
N VAL A 340 -4.24 -13.18 -22.24
CA VAL A 340 -5.07 -13.23 -21.03
C VAL A 340 -6.08 -14.40 -21.17
N ARG A 341 -6.72 -14.54 -22.31
CA ARG A 341 -7.70 -15.61 -22.57
C ARG A 341 -7.11 -17.03 -22.54
N ASN A 342 -5.90 -17.19 -23.05
CA ASN A 342 -5.30 -18.51 -23.25
C ASN A 342 -4.49 -19.03 -22.06
N ARG A 343 -4.18 -18.19 -21.07
CA ARG A 343 -3.28 -18.56 -19.98
C ARG A 343 -3.88 -18.51 -18.59
N PHE A 344 -5.09 -17.97 -18.48
CA PHE A 344 -5.84 -17.97 -17.23
C PHE A 344 -7.17 -18.70 -17.36
N THR A 345 -7.61 -19.29 -16.27
CA THR A 345 -9.04 -19.51 -16.08
C THR A 345 -9.62 -18.13 -15.71
N VAL A 346 -10.27 -17.49 -16.68
CA VAL A 346 -10.98 -16.23 -16.48
C VAL A 346 -12.39 -16.57 -16.01
N ASN A 347 -12.81 -16.03 -14.88
CA ASN A 347 -14.11 -16.32 -14.29
C ASN A 347 -15.17 -15.31 -14.73
N ARG A 348 -14.81 -14.01 -14.71
CA ARG A 348 -15.69 -12.93 -15.18
C ARG A 348 -14.94 -11.90 -15.99
N VAL A 349 -15.65 -11.34 -16.97
CA VAL A 349 -15.12 -10.29 -17.84
C VAL A 349 -16.09 -9.12 -17.87
N PHE A 350 -15.58 -7.92 -17.64
CA PHE A 350 -16.37 -6.70 -17.60
C PHE A 350 -15.76 -5.67 -18.57
N GLU A 351 -16.61 -5.14 -19.44
CA GLU A 351 -16.25 -4.00 -20.28
C GLU A 351 -16.63 -2.70 -19.58
N VAL A 352 -15.66 -1.78 -19.49
CA VAL A 352 -15.86 -0.49 -18.82
C VAL A 352 -15.85 0.63 -19.88
N ILE A 353 -17.01 1.33 -20.00
CA ILE A 353 -17.22 2.39 -20.99
C ILE A 353 -17.82 3.60 -20.27
N ALA A 354 -17.12 4.73 -20.25
CA ALA A 354 -17.61 6.02 -19.74
C ALA A 354 -18.26 5.95 -18.34
N GLY A 355 -17.68 5.16 -17.42
CA GLY A 355 -18.24 4.99 -16.06
C GLY A 355 -19.41 4.02 -15.98
N HIS A 356 -19.63 3.21 -16.99
CA HIS A 356 -20.58 2.09 -16.96
C HIS A 356 -19.83 0.76 -17.11
N VAL A 357 -20.33 -0.27 -16.46
CA VAL A 357 -19.73 -1.61 -16.47
C VAL A 357 -20.71 -2.60 -17.05
N TYR A 358 -20.28 -3.35 -18.04
CA TYR A 358 -21.08 -4.35 -18.74
C TYR A 358 -20.39 -5.71 -18.61
N GLU A 359 -21.06 -6.68 -18.00
CA GLU A 359 -20.56 -8.05 -17.98
C GLU A 359 -20.63 -8.65 -19.39
N ARG A 360 -19.55 -9.31 -19.81
CA ARG A 360 -19.43 -9.96 -21.12
C ARG A 360 -19.29 -11.46 -20.94
N SER A 361 -19.95 -12.22 -21.81
CA SER A 361 -19.75 -13.68 -21.90
C SER A 361 -18.32 -13.98 -22.33
N ILE A 362 -17.70 -14.97 -21.68
CA ILE A 362 -16.35 -15.46 -21.96
C ILE A 362 -16.36 -16.33 -23.21
#